data_68011c7be9c65a6fb29dc135ad7cbc59
#
_entry.id   68011c7be9c65a6fb29dc135ad7cbc59
#
_cell.length_a   1.000
_cell.length_b   1.000
_cell.length_c   1.000
_cell.angle_alpha   90.00
_cell.angle_beta   90.00
_cell.angle_gamma   90.00
#
_symmetry.space_group_name_H-M   'P 1'
#
loop_
_entity.id
_entity.type
_entity.pdbx_description
1 polymer ?
#
loop_
_entity_poly.entity_id
_entity_poly.type
_entity_poly.pdbx_seq_one_letter_code
_entity_poly.pdbx_strand_id
1 'polypeptide(L)'
;CPFYEQLQYAMDARTQILYTYTLSGDDRLARRCMEDFKRSQRYDGLLNCAAPRYDASVIPGFSIYYILMLYDHMMYFGDREFLEDHMPAVEGILQFFHHNRTDKGYVDKIGGLNGKARFWSFIDWAVEWEKTTGIPPAILEGPITMESLLYILGLQKAAEIASYLGRKEQAALFRKR
;
A
#
# COMPACT_ATOMS: atom_id res chain seq x y z
N CYS A 1 -4.73 -18.52 2.67
CA CYS A 1 -5.09 -19.93 2.44
C CYS A 1 -4.57 -20.36 1.06
N PRO A 2 -3.64 -21.34 0.96
CA PRO A 2 -3.02 -21.70 -0.32
C PRO A 2 -3.98 -22.38 -1.33
N PHE A 3 -5.18 -22.69 -0.91
CA PHE A 3 -6.20 -23.28 -1.78
C PHE A 3 -7.03 -22.20 -2.51
N TYR A 4 -7.45 -21.16 -1.81
CA TYR A 4 -8.23 -20.07 -2.39
C TYR A 4 -7.36 -18.88 -2.80
N GLU A 5 -6.43 -18.50 -1.94
CA GLU A 5 -5.55 -17.35 -2.12
C GLU A 5 -4.16 -17.83 -2.56
N GLN A 6 -3.98 -18.02 -3.86
CA GLN A 6 -2.71 -18.48 -4.44
C GLN A 6 -1.78 -17.33 -4.83
N LEU A 7 -2.21 -16.09 -4.67
CA LEU A 7 -1.43 -14.87 -4.89
C LEU A 7 -1.14 -14.16 -3.56
N GLN A 8 -0.06 -13.41 -3.53
CA GLN A 8 0.28 -12.55 -2.39
C GLN A 8 -0.51 -11.24 -2.50
N TYR A 9 -1.64 -11.11 -1.79
CA TYR A 9 -2.32 -9.82 -1.66
C TYR A 9 -1.59 -8.96 -0.63
N ALA A 10 -1.41 -7.66 -0.91
CA ALA A 10 -0.51 -6.81 -0.12
C ALA A 10 -0.93 -6.66 1.34
N MET A 11 -2.23 -6.56 1.62
CA MET A 11 -2.75 -6.46 2.99
C MET A 11 -2.49 -7.75 3.78
N ASP A 12 -2.84 -8.90 3.19
CA ASP A 12 -2.67 -10.22 3.80
C ASP A 12 -1.20 -10.57 3.99
N ALA A 13 -0.40 -10.29 2.94
CA ALA A 13 1.04 -10.56 2.96
C ALA A 13 1.73 -9.82 4.10
N ARG A 14 1.37 -8.57 4.40
CA ARG A 14 1.92 -7.83 5.53
C ARG A 14 1.70 -8.56 6.85
N THR A 15 0.49 -9.04 7.09
CA THR A 15 0.15 -9.76 8.32
C THR A 15 0.94 -11.07 8.43
N GLN A 16 1.06 -11.82 7.33
CA GLN A 16 1.82 -13.07 7.29
C GLN A 16 3.33 -12.84 7.50
N ILE A 17 3.88 -11.76 6.93
CA ILE A 17 5.28 -11.34 7.12
C ILE A 17 5.56 -11.07 8.60
N LEU A 18 4.70 -10.34 9.29
CA LEU A 18 4.86 -10.06 10.73
C LEU A 18 4.84 -11.34 11.57
N TYR A 19 3.97 -12.30 11.26
CA TYR A 19 4.01 -13.62 11.91
C TYR A 19 5.34 -14.34 11.66
N THR A 20 5.82 -14.32 10.42
CA THR A 20 7.08 -14.97 10.05
C THR A 20 8.26 -14.34 10.80
N TYR A 21 8.32 -13.01 10.86
CA TYR A 21 9.36 -12.30 11.62
C TYR A 21 9.37 -12.67 13.10
N THR A 22 8.18 -12.76 13.71
CA THR A 22 8.03 -13.09 15.13
C THR A 22 8.41 -14.53 15.42
N LEU A 23 8.03 -15.48 14.54
CA LEU A 23 8.20 -16.92 14.79
C LEU A 23 9.58 -17.45 14.41
N SER A 24 10.18 -16.95 13.35
CA SER A 24 11.42 -17.50 12.79
C SER A 24 12.56 -16.52 12.66
N GLY A 25 12.27 -15.22 12.62
CA GLY A 25 13.25 -14.19 12.27
C GLY A 25 13.78 -14.28 10.83
N ASP A 26 13.13 -15.06 9.96
CA ASP A 26 13.54 -15.27 8.57
C ASP A 26 12.88 -14.22 7.66
N ASP A 27 13.67 -13.43 6.96
CA ASP A 27 13.20 -12.34 6.09
C ASP A 27 13.16 -12.69 4.61
N ARG A 28 13.66 -13.85 4.19
CA ARG A 28 13.86 -14.18 2.75
C ARG A 28 12.58 -14.13 1.95
N LEU A 29 11.50 -14.70 2.44
CA LEU A 29 10.20 -14.68 1.75
C LEU A 29 9.57 -13.28 1.79
N ALA A 30 9.76 -12.55 2.87
CA ALA A 30 9.30 -11.17 2.98
C ALA A 30 9.99 -10.24 1.99
N ARG A 31 11.32 -10.34 1.87
CA ARG A 31 12.11 -9.61 0.85
C ARG A 31 11.63 -9.93 -0.55
N ARG A 32 11.46 -11.22 -0.85
CA ARG A 32 10.93 -11.65 -2.16
C ARG A 32 9.54 -11.08 -2.42
N CYS A 33 8.65 -11.10 -1.45
CA CYS A 33 7.32 -10.53 -1.56
C CYS A 33 7.38 -9.02 -1.89
N MET A 34 8.16 -8.24 -1.13
CA MET A 34 8.33 -6.81 -1.38
C MET A 34 8.95 -6.51 -2.74
N GLU A 35 9.91 -7.31 -3.20
CA GLU A 35 10.48 -7.22 -4.55
C GLU A 35 9.42 -7.49 -5.65
N ASP A 36 8.60 -8.50 -5.49
CA ASP A 36 7.55 -8.82 -6.46
C ASP A 36 6.53 -7.69 -6.56
N PHE A 37 6.15 -7.08 -5.43
CA PHE A 37 5.30 -5.88 -5.42
C PHE A 37 5.98 -4.68 -6.09
N LYS A 38 7.25 -4.38 -5.77
CA LYS A 38 8.01 -3.31 -6.41
C LYS A 38 8.03 -3.44 -7.94
N ARG A 39 8.30 -4.66 -8.44
CA ARG A 39 8.30 -4.96 -9.88
C ARG A 39 6.94 -4.80 -10.55
N SER A 40 5.86 -4.85 -9.79
CA SER A 40 4.50 -4.63 -10.30
C SER A 40 4.14 -3.15 -10.43
N GLN A 41 5.06 -2.23 -10.06
CA GLN A 41 4.77 -0.80 -10.08
C GLN A 41 4.42 -0.31 -11.49
N ARG A 42 3.32 0.39 -11.57
CA ARG A 42 2.76 0.95 -12.78
C ARG A 42 3.28 2.37 -13.03
N TYR A 43 3.08 2.86 -14.25
CA TYR A 43 3.44 4.21 -14.65
C TYR A 43 2.76 5.32 -13.82
N ASP A 44 1.61 5.02 -13.19
CA ASP A 44 0.88 5.94 -12.32
C ASP A 44 1.39 5.91 -10.85
N GLY A 45 2.33 5.04 -10.55
CA GLY A 45 2.95 4.91 -9.23
C GLY A 45 2.31 3.84 -8.35
N LEU A 46 1.10 3.37 -8.65
CA LEU A 46 0.45 2.30 -7.88
C LEU A 46 1.03 0.93 -8.19
N LEU A 47 0.85 -0.01 -7.28
CA LEU A 47 1.21 -1.42 -7.43
C LEU A 47 -0.01 -2.26 -7.76
N ASN A 48 0.19 -3.47 -8.31
CA ASN A 48 -0.87 -4.46 -8.33
C ASN A 48 -1.29 -4.81 -6.90
N CYS A 49 -2.57 -5.12 -6.70
CA CYS A 49 -3.08 -5.52 -5.38
C CYS A 49 -2.53 -6.87 -4.92
N ALA A 50 -2.13 -7.71 -5.88
CA ALA A 50 -1.47 -9.00 -5.65
C ALA A 50 -0.30 -9.18 -6.62
N ALA A 51 0.78 -9.85 -6.18
CA ALA A 51 1.97 -10.12 -6.97
C ALA A 51 2.58 -11.50 -6.59
N PRO A 52 3.20 -12.22 -7.57
CA PRO A 52 3.22 -11.91 -8.99
C PRO A 52 1.86 -12.15 -9.66
N ARG A 53 1.54 -11.40 -10.71
CA ARG A 53 0.24 -11.47 -11.35
C ARG A 53 0.37 -11.17 -12.85
N TYR A 54 -0.41 -11.88 -13.69
CA TYR A 54 -0.40 -11.70 -15.14
C TYR A 54 -1.16 -10.44 -15.58
N ASP A 55 -2.35 -10.21 -15.05
CA ASP A 55 -3.20 -9.08 -15.36
C ASP A 55 -3.07 -7.94 -14.33
N ALA A 56 -3.33 -6.73 -14.76
CA ALA A 56 -3.34 -5.58 -13.86
C ALA A 56 -4.65 -5.58 -13.04
N SER A 57 -4.49 -5.64 -11.72
CA SER A 57 -5.59 -5.42 -10.79
C SER A 57 -5.09 -4.50 -9.67
N VAL A 58 -5.76 -3.38 -9.48
CA VAL A 58 -5.28 -2.32 -8.58
C VAL A 58 -6.33 -1.98 -7.55
N ILE A 59 -5.95 -2.15 -6.30
CA ILE A 59 -6.62 -1.61 -5.11
C ILE A 59 -5.70 -0.51 -4.57
N PRO A 60 -6.05 0.78 -4.73
CA PRO A 60 -5.12 1.86 -4.39
C PRO A 60 -4.58 1.77 -2.97
N GLY A 61 -5.45 1.51 -1.98
CA GLY A 61 -5.06 1.35 -0.58
C GLY A 61 -4.03 0.23 -0.35
N PHE A 62 -4.02 -0.82 -1.18
CA PHE A 62 -3.05 -1.92 -1.04
C PHE A 62 -1.62 -1.49 -1.35
N SER A 63 -1.42 -0.48 -2.18
CA SER A 63 -0.09 0.10 -2.38
C SER A 63 0.47 0.76 -1.10
N ILE A 64 -0.39 1.22 -0.20
CA ILE A 64 0.05 1.74 1.12
C ILE A 64 0.55 0.61 2.02
N TYR A 65 -0.06 -0.58 1.95
CA TYR A 65 0.43 -1.73 2.74
C TYR A 65 1.86 -2.14 2.36
N TYR A 66 2.28 -1.93 1.12
CA TYR A 66 3.68 -2.11 0.74
C TYR A 66 4.62 -1.16 1.51
N ILE A 67 4.24 0.10 1.68
CA ILE A 67 5.02 1.05 2.51
C ILE A 67 5.08 0.56 3.96
N LEU A 68 3.98 0.00 4.47
CA LEU A 68 3.92 -0.56 5.82
C LEU A 68 4.80 -1.81 5.97
N MET A 69 4.89 -2.67 4.94
CA MET A 69 5.82 -3.81 4.94
C MET A 69 7.28 -3.35 5.03
N LEU A 70 7.66 -2.33 4.25
CA LEU A 70 9.01 -1.75 4.31
C LEU A 70 9.30 -1.15 5.69
N TYR A 71 8.33 -0.47 6.29
CA TYR A 71 8.46 0.05 7.65
C TYR A 71 8.66 -1.07 8.67
N ASP A 72 7.83 -2.12 8.60
CA ASP A 72 7.95 -3.28 9.49
C ASP A 72 9.33 -3.96 9.30
N HIS A 73 9.79 -4.10 8.06
CA HIS A 73 11.12 -4.65 7.76
C HIS A 73 12.26 -3.78 8.35
N MET A 74 12.13 -2.46 8.24
CA MET A 74 13.05 -1.52 8.90
C MET A 74 13.13 -1.75 10.40
N MET A 75 11.98 -1.91 11.04
CA MET A 75 11.89 -2.08 12.50
C MET A 75 12.48 -3.39 12.99
N TYR A 76 12.38 -4.48 12.21
CA TYR A 76 12.89 -5.79 12.58
C TYR A 76 14.37 -6.00 12.21
N PHE A 77 14.81 -5.47 11.06
CA PHE A 77 16.13 -5.81 10.50
C PHE A 77 17.05 -4.62 10.26
N GLY A 78 16.53 -3.40 10.17
CA GLY A 78 17.34 -2.21 9.95
C GLY A 78 18.11 -2.21 8.62
N ASP A 79 17.65 -2.92 7.60
CA ASP A 79 18.33 -3.11 6.30
C ASP A 79 18.25 -1.85 5.44
N ARG A 80 19.27 -0.98 5.60
CA ARG A 80 19.33 0.30 4.90
C ARG A 80 19.38 0.17 3.39
N GLU A 81 20.20 -0.73 2.88
CA GLU A 81 20.41 -0.90 1.44
C GLU A 81 19.09 -1.34 0.75
N PHE A 82 18.41 -2.30 1.34
CA PHE A 82 17.12 -2.76 0.86
C PHE A 82 16.07 -1.64 0.86
N LEU A 83 16.01 -0.86 1.95
CA LEU A 83 15.09 0.26 2.05
C LEU A 83 15.40 1.36 1.04
N GLU A 84 16.68 1.71 0.85
CA GLU A 84 17.10 2.72 -0.13
C GLU A 84 16.68 2.36 -1.55
N ASP A 85 16.81 1.09 -1.93
CA ASP A 85 16.41 0.56 -3.23
C ASP A 85 14.88 0.61 -3.46
N HIS A 86 14.10 0.58 -2.38
CA HIS A 86 12.64 0.60 -2.44
C HIS A 86 12.01 2.01 -2.36
N MET A 87 12.78 3.03 -1.94
CA MET A 87 12.27 4.40 -1.78
C MET A 87 11.67 5.01 -3.04
N PRO A 88 12.19 4.81 -4.27
CA PRO A 88 11.54 5.32 -5.47
C PRO A 88 10.12 4.80 -5.66
N ALA A 89 9.84 3.55 -5.30
CA ALA A 89 8.49 3.00 -5.36
C ALA A 89 7.56 3.65 -4.31
N VAL A 90 8.07 3.88 -3.09
CA VAL A 90 7.33 4.62 -2.04
C VAL A 90 6.96 6.02 -2.52
N GLU A 91 7.89 6.73 -3.14
CA GLU A 91 7.66 8.07 -3.68
C GLU A 91 6.56 8.06 -4.75
N GLY A 92 6.61 7.12 -5.69
CA GLY A 92 5.61 6.98 -6.74
C GLY A 92 4.20 6.75 -6.18
N ILE A 93 4.07 5.87 -5.19
CA ILE A 93 2.79 5.59 -4.51
C ILE A 93 2.25 6.87 -3.85
N LEU A 94 3.06 7.51 -3.03
CA LEU A 94 2.64 8.72 -2.30
C LEU A 94 2.34 9.90 -3.23
N GLN A 95 3.04 9.98 -4.37
CA GLN A 95 2.80 10.99 -5.38
C GLN A 95 1.45 10.80 -6.08
N PHE A 96 1.05 9.54 -6.35
CA PHE A 96 -0.28 9.23 -6.88
C PHE A 96 -1.37 9.79 -5.95
N PHE A 97 -1.34 9.44 -4.67
CA PHE A 97 -2.32 9.94 -3.70
C PHE A 97 -2.28 11.47 -3.55
N HIS A 98 -1.07 12.05 -3.58
CA HIS A 98 -0.90 13.51 -3.48
C HIS A 98 -1.60 14.25 -4.62
N HIS A 99 -1.48 13.76 -5.86
CA HIS A 99 -2.13 14.37 -7.03
C HIS A 99 -3.64 14.16 -7.07
N ASN A 100 -4.14 13.16 -6.39
CA ASN A 100 -5.56 12.82 -6.36
C ASN A 100 -6.25 13.30 -5.07
N ARG A 101 -5.85 14.47 -4.56
CA ARG A 101 -6.50 15.10 -3.41
C ARG A 101 -7.49 16.17 -3.87
N THR A 102 -8.53 16.36 -3.07
CA THR A 102 -9.43 17.52 -3.18
C THR A 102 -8.74 18.81 -2.76
N ASP A 103 -9.34 19.96 -3.05
CA ASP A 103 -8.89 21.27 -2.56
C ASP A 103 -8.88 21.35 -1.02
N LYS A 104 -9.66 20.51 -0.35
CA LYS A 104 -9.70 20.39 1.12
C LYS A 104 -8.59 19.50 1.69
N GLY A 105 -7.80 18.85 0.83
CA GLY A 105 -6.62 18.07 1.20
C GLY A 105 -6.84 16.59 1.49
N TYR A 106 -8.06 16.06 1.48
CA TYR A 106 -8.31 14.63 1.57
C TYR A 106 -8.31 13.96 0.18
N VAL A 107 -8.07 12.64 0.16
CA VAL A 107 -8.05 11.86 -1.08
C VAL A 107 -9.43 11.89 -1.72
N ASP A 108 -9.48 12.24 -3.00
CA ASP A 108 -10.71 12.28 -3.79
C ASP A 108 -11.16 10.85 -4.17
N LYS A 109 -12.27 10.72 -4.85
CA LYS A 109 -12.77 9.46 -5.37
C LYS A 109 -11.87 8.93 -6.48
N ILE A 110 -10.88 8.12 -6.11
CA ILE A 110 -9.84 7.59 -7.03
C ILE A 110 -10.24 6.28 -7.70
N GLY A 111 -11.21 5.58 -7.16
CA GLY A 111 -11.66 4.29 -7.67
C GLY A 111 -13.16 4.09 -7.56
N GLY A 112 -13.59 2.86 -7.60
CA GLY A 112 -15.00 2.48 -7.51
C GLY A 112 -15.18 0.97 -7.39
N LEU A 113 -16.34 0.49 -7.78
CA LEU A 113 -16.71 -0.93 -7.68
C LEU A 113 -15.86 -1.79 -8.62
N ASN A 114 -15.48 -2.97 -8.16
CA ASN A 114 -14.75 -3.94 -8.96
C ASN A 114 -15.45 -4.20 -10.31
N GLY A 115 -14.67 -4.20 -11.38
CA GLY A 115 -15.15 -4.40 -12.76
C GLY A 115 -15.95 -3.23 -13.36
N LYS A 116 -16.17 -2.13 -12.61
CA LYS A 116 -16.89 -0.94 -13.07
C LYS A 116 -16.03 0.33 -13.11
N ALA A 117 -14.85 0.31 -12.49
CA ALA A 117 -13.94 1.42 -12.44
C ALA A 117 -12.50 0.97 -12.76
N ARG A 118 -11.63 1.93 -13.10
CA ARG A 118 -10.21 1.67 -13.38
C ARG A 118 -9.48 1.06 -12.17
N PHE A 119 -9.85 1.48 -10.96
CA PHE A 119 -9.31 0.98 -9.70
C PHE A 119 -10.46 0.48 -8.84
N TRP A 120 -10.18 -0.55 -8.07
CA TRP A 120 -11.12 -1.08 -7.10
C TRP A 120 -10.80 -0.49 -5.72
N SER A 121 -11.66 0.38 -5.19
CA SER A 121 -11.48 1.03 -3.88
C SER A 121 -11.82 0.08 -2.71
N PHE A 122 -11.42 -1.17 -2.81
CA PHE A 122 -11.66 -2.21 -1.83
C PHE A 122 -11.01 -1.86 -0.48
N ILE A 123 -11.73 -2.08 0.60
CA ILE A 123 -11.23 -1.95 1.97
C ILE A 123 -11.18 -3.32 2.64
N ASP A 124 -12.33 -4.01 2.76
CA ASP A 124 -12.40 -5.37 3.28
C ASP A 124 -13.79 -5.99 3.02
N TRP A 125 -13.91 -7.30 3.21
CA TRP A 125 -15.18 -7.98 3.15
C TRP A 125 -16.00 -7.76 4.43
N ALA A 126 -17.09 -7.01 4.31
CA ALA A 126 -18.08 -6.83 5.36
C ALA A 126 -19.47 -7.14 4.80
N VAL A 127 -20.33 -7.76 5.59
CA VAL A 127 -21.68 -8.13 5.16
C VAL A 127 -22.47 -6.91 4.67
N GLU A 128 -22.30 -5.77 5.35
CA GLU A 128 -22.95 -4.51 5.00
C GLU A 128 -22.46 -3.94 3.66
N TRP A 129 -21.27 -4.37 3.19
CA TRP A 129 -20.63 -3.88 1.96
C TRP A 129 -20.67 -4.89 0.80
N GLU A 130 -21.44 -5.97 0.92
CA GLU A 130 -21.55 -6.99 -0.13
C GLU A 130 -22.00 -6.39 -1.47
N LYS A 131 -23.00 -5.51 -1.46
CA LYS A 131 -23.51 -4.84 -2.67
C LYS A 131 -22.52 -3.85 -3.29
N THR A 132 -21.57 -3.37 -2.53
CA THR A 132 -20.51 -2.46 -2.94
C THR A 132 -19.15 -3.17 -3.09
N THR A 133 -19.15 -4.50 -3.12
CA THR A 133 -17.94 -5.31 -3.36
C THR A 133 -16.79 -5.01 -2.39
N GLY A 134 -17.07 -4.96 -1.09
CA GLY A 134 -16.08 -4.73 -0.04
C GLY A 134 -15.64 -3.26 0.13
N ILE A 135 -16.47 -2.31 -0.30
CA ILE A 135 -16.21 -0.88 -0.19
C ILE A 135 -17.29 -0.23 0.67
N PRO A 136 -16.97 0.73 1.56
CA PRO A 136 -17.98 1.53 2.26
C PRO A 136 -18.98 2.14 1.27
N PRO A 137 -20.29 2.08 1.52
CA PRO A 137 -21.34 2.57 0.60
C PRO A 137 -21.17 4.05 0.17
N ALA A 138 -20.50 4.86 0.97
CA ALA A 138 -20.16 6.26 0.65
C ALA A 138 -19.45 6.41 -0.72
N ILE A 139 -18.82 5.36 -1.25
CA ILE A 139 -18.19 5.37 -2.58
C ILE A 139 -19.18 5.68 -3.71
N LEU A 140 -20.44 5.42 -3.53
CA LEU A 140 -21.49 5.69 -4.52
C LEU A 140 -21.69 7.21 -4.70
N GLU A 141 -21.49 7.98 -3.64
CA GLU A 141 -21.73 9.43 -3.59
C GLU A 141 -20.45 10.26 -3.73
N GLY A 142 -19.30 9.74 -3.25
CA GLY A 142 -18.06 10.51 -3.23
C GLY A 142 -16.84 9.72 -2.75
N PRO A 143 -15.83 10.42 -2.25
CA PRO A 143 -14.64 9.80 -1.68
C PRO A 143 -14.95 9.07 -0.37
N ILE A 144 -14.11 8.08 -0.03
CA ILE A 144 -14.20 7.35 1.23
C ILE A 144 -13.07 7.77 2.18
N THR A 145 -13.42 7.99 3.44
CA THR A 145 -12.48 8.42 4.48
C THR A 145 -11.30 7.46 4.65
N MET A 146 -11.54 6.16 4.45
CA MET A 146 -10.53 5.11 4.60
C MET A 146 -9.30 5.32 3.70
N GLU A 147 -9.48 5.75 2.44
CA GLU A 147 -8.37 6.03 1.53
C GLU A 147 -7.51 7.21 2.01
N SER A 148 -8.14 8.24 2.59
CA SER A 148 -7.42 9.36 3.20
C SER A 148 -6.63 8.93 4.45
N LEU A 149 -7.22 8.10 5.31
CA LEU A 149 -6.55 7.59 6.52
C LEU A 149 -5.36 6.68 6.15
N LEU A 150 -5.52 5.82 5.15
CA LEU A 150 -4.41 4.99 4.64
C LEU A 150 -3.29 5.87 4.07
N TYR A 151 -3.62 6.90 3.29
CA TYR A 151 -2.63 7.83 2.75
C TYR A 151 -1.85 8.55 3.87
N ILE A 152 -2.53 9.05 4.90
CA ILE A 152 -1.89 9.68 6.07
C ILE A 152 -0.94 8.70 6.76
N LEU A 153 -1.39 7.47 6.99
CA LEU A 153 -0.55 6.42 7.58
C LEU A 153 0.68 6.12 6.73
N GLY A 154 0.49 6.02 5.41
CA GLY A 154 1.60 5.84 4.45
C GLY A 154 2.62 6.99 4.52
N LEU A 155 2.17 8.24 4.57
CA LEU A 155 3.03 9.42 4.73
C LEU A 155 3.84 9.38 6.04
N GLN A 156 3.19 9.03 7.16
CA GLN A 156 3.85 8.92 8.46
C GLN A 156 4.96 7.87 8.41
N LYS A 157 4.67 6.66 7.91
CA LYS A 157 5.63 5.57 7.86
C LYS A 157 6.76 5.83 6.86
N ALA A 158 6.46 6.41 5.71
CA ALA A 158 7.48 6.84 4.74
C ALA A 158 8.39 7.94 5.32
N ALA A 159 7.85 8.87 6.12
CA ALA A 159 8.67 9.88 6.80
C ALA A 159 9.61 9.26 7.84
N GLU A 160 9.18 8.21 8.54
CA GLU A 160 10.02 7.47 9.48
C GLU A 160 11.14 6.73 8.75
N ILE A 161 10.83 6.03 7.64
CA ILE A 161 11.83 5.36 6.79
C ILE A 161 12.83 6.39 6.24
N ALA A 162 12.37 7.50 5.67
CA ALA A 162 13.23 8.55 5.14
C ALA A 162 14.14 9.15 6.23
N SER A 163 13.61 9.34 7.45
CA SER A 163 14.41 9.79 8.60
C SER A 163 15.50 8.80 8.98
N TYR A 164 15.17 7.51 9.02
CA TYR A 164 16.13 6.42 9.29
C TYR A 164 17.24 6.39 8.24
N LEU A 165 16.92 6.61 6.97
CA LEU A 165 17.87 6.67 5.85
C LEU A 165 18.69 7.98 5.83
N GLY A 166 18.40 8.94 6.71
CA GLY A 166 19.07 10.24 6.74
C GLY A 166 18.55 11.25 5.70
N ARG A 167 17.49 10.94 5.00
CA ARG A 167 16.86 11.79 3.96
C ARG A 167 15.95 12.85 4.59
N LYS A 168 16.56 13.80 5.33
CA LYS A 168 15.84 14.77 6.18
C LYS A 168 14.82 15.63 5.42
N GLU A 169 15.17 16.12 4.26
CA GLU A 169 14.28 16.95 3.42
C GLU A 169 13.06 16.16 2.94
N GLN A 170 13.27 14.92 2.51
CA GLN A 170 12.20 14.03 2.09
C GLN A 170 11.27 13.67 3.25
N ALA A 171 11.83 13.39 4.43
CA ALA A 171 11.04 13.14 5.64
C ALA A 171 10.19 14.36 6.03
N ALA A 172 10.75 15.57 5.93
CA ALA A 172 10.02 16.81 6.18
C ALA A 172 8.90 17.03 5.15
N LEU A 173 9.16 16.74 3.86
CA LEU A 173 8.15 16.81 2.82
C LEU A 173 6.96 15.87 3.08
N PHE A 174 7.23 14.62 3.46
CA PHE A 174 6.16 13.66 3.78
C PHE A 174 5.33 14.08 5.00
N ARG A 175 5.96 14.66 6.03
CA ARG A 175 5.24 15.20 7.22
C ARG A 175 4.38 16.42 6.91
N LYS A 176 4.73 17.20 5.88
CA LYS A 176 4.01 18.41 5.48
C LYS A 176 2.80 18.12 4.60
N ARG A 177 2.80 17.01 3.89
CA ARG A 177 1.70 16.60 2.99
C ARG A 177 0.47 16.11 3.75
#